data_537933ee003cfa8a5b5d14d8f0e5423c
#
_entry.id   537933ee003cfa8a5b5d14d8f0e5423c
#
_cell.length_a   1.000
_cell.length_b   1.000
_cell.length_c   1.000
_cell.angle_alpha   90.00
_cell.angle_beta   90.00
_cell.angle_gamma   90.00
#
_symmetry.space_group_name_H-M   'P 1'
#
loop_
_entity.id
_entity.type
_entity.pdbx_description
1 polymer ?
#
loop_
_entity_poly.entity_id
_entity_poly.type
_entity_poly.pdbx_seq_one_letter_code
_entity_poly.pdbx_strand_id
1 'polypeptide(L)'
;STAAEDGVTDNDGNQIEAANLAPTLQAARMRAQNKSAVRSSAYAFAEGQGGASGSFSVGAMPGDGCAQPKGNTLFPELTKAAFELEIALCPHREPSSMIAINRNAQFRPHTDSGAGAGQSTSLIVGLGTYVGGELVVESETKDIRYKALEFNGWTERHWTMPFEGERFSLVWFT
;
A
#
# COMPACT_ATOMS: atom_id res chain seq x y z
N SER A 1 -6.02 4.87 29.39
CA SER A 1 -5.32 5.60 28.34
C SER A 1 -5.93 5.15 27.03
N THR A 2 -6.90 5.89 26.52
CA THR A 2 -7.49 5.73 25.21
C THR A 2 -6.41 6.06 24.19
N ALA A 3 -6.02 5.08 23.38
CA ALA A 3 -5.23 5.35 22.18
C ALA A 3 -6.02 6.37 21.35
N ALA A 4 -5.43 7.50 21.05
CA ALA A 4 -5.98 8.45 20.14
C ALA A 4 -6.24 7.70 18.81
N GLU A 5 -7.45 7.82 18.29
CA GLU A 5 -7.78 7.38 16.94
C GLU A 5 -7.01 8.29 15.99
N ASP A 6 -5.79 7.88 15.66
CA ASP A 6 -4.97 8.55 14.65
C ASP A 6 -5.68 8.36 13.30
N GLY A 7 -6.47 9.36 12.89
CA GLY A 7 -7.12 9.36 11.57
C GLY A 7 -6.08 9.42 10.46
N VAL A 8 -6.42 8.85 9.31
CA VAL A 8 -5.61 9.00 8.09
C VAL A 8 -5.69 10.44 7.61
N THR A 9 -4.57 11.01 7.20
CA THR A 9 -4.53 12.35 6.63
C THR A 9 -4.27 12.30 5.12
N ASP A 10 -4.88 13.23 4.38
CA ASP A 10 -4.56 13.49 2.98
C ASP A 10 -3.21 14.22 2.83
N ASN A 11 -2.81 14.49 1.58
CA ASN A 11 -1.57 15.21 1.28
C ASN A 11 -1.56 16.65 1.83
N ASP A 12 -2.72 17.23 2.11
CA ASP A 12 -2.89 18.58 2.65
C ASP A 12 -2.96 18.59 4.19
N GLY A 13 -2.86 17.40 4.82
CA GLY A 13 -2.89 17.21 6.28
C GLY A 13 -4.30 17.15 6.89
N ASN A 14 -5.37 17.06 6.08
CA ASN A 14 -6.73 16.93 6.59
C ASN A 14 -7.03 15.50 7.00
N GLN A 15 -7.75 15.31 8.10
CA GLN A 15 -8.17 13.99 8.57
C GLN A 15 -9.26 13.38 7.68
N ILE A 16 -9.09 12.10 7.33
CA ILE A 16 -10.06 11.31 6.58
C ILE A 16 -10.72 10.32 7.54
N GLU A 17 -12.04 10.18 7.42
CA GLU A 17 -12.80 9.26 8.29
C GLU A 17 -12.30 7.83 8.21
N ALA A 18 -11.97 7.25 9.36
CA ALA A 18 -11.45 5.89 9.49
C ALA A 18 -12.44 4.79 9.05
N ALA A 19 -13.72 5.12 8.87
CA ALA A 19 -14.75 4.17 8.46
C ALA A 19 -14.45 3.44 7.15
N ASN A 20 -13.69 4.08 6.24
CA ASN A 20 -13.33 3.49 4.95
C ASN A 20 -12.14 2.53 5.01
N LEU A 21 -11.43 2.47 6.14
CA LEU A 21 -10.21 1.68 6.29
C LEU A 21 -10.45 0.26 6.84
N ALA A 22 -11.48 0.07 7.63
CA ALA A 22 -11.75 -1.20 8.29
C ALA A 22 -11.89 -2.38 7.30
N PRO A 23 -12.61 -2.28 6.17
CA PRO A 23 -12.68 -3.34 5.16
C PRO A 23 -11.33 -3.67 4.56
N THR A 24 -10.49 -2.65 4.31
CA THR A 24 -9.15 -2.79 3.74
C THR A 24 -8.24 -3.60 4.65
N LEU A 25 -8.20 -3.27 5.94
CA LEU A 25 -7.41 -3.97 6.93
C LEU A 25 -7.87 -5.42 7.12
N GLN A 26 -9.18 -5.64 7.17
CA GLN A 26 -9.75 -6.97 7.33
C GLN A 26 -9.41 -7.88 6.14
N ALA A 27 -9.55 -7.41 4.92
CA ALA A 27 -9.23 -8.18 3.73
C ALA A 27 -7.72 -8.47 3.60
N ALA A 28 -6.86 -7.53 3.96
CA ALA A 28 -5.42 -7.75 4.01
C ALA A 28 -5.04 -8.83 5.05
N ARG A 29 -5.72 -8.84 6.21
CA ARG A 29 -5.56 -9.90 7.22
C ARG A 29 -5.97 -11.25 6.69
N MET A 30 -7.15 -11.38 6.07
CA MET A 30 -7.65 -12.62 5.50
C MET A 30 -6.71 -13.17 4.44
N ARG A 31 -6.22 -12.31 3.54
CA ARG A 31 -5.28 -12.72 2.47
C ARG A 31 -3.95 -13.21 3.02
N ALA A 32 -3.40 -12.55 4.00
CA ALA A 32 -2.15 -12.94 4.62
C ALA A 32 -2.28 -14.28 5.37
N GLN A 33 -3.44 -14.60 5.95
CA GLN A 33 -3.71 -15.88 6.59
C GLN A 33 -3.73 -17.05 5.61
N ASN A 34 -4.18 -16.82 4.36
CA ASN A 34 -4.33 -17.86 3.35
C ASN A 34 -3.03 -18.28 2.65
N LYS A 35 -1.87 -17.83 3.10
CA LYS A 35 -0.51 -18.26 2.68
C LYS A 35 -0.23 -18.34 1.18
N SER A 36 -1.07 -17.82 0.31
CA SER A 36 -0.85 -17.97 -1.11
C SER A 36 -0.25 -16.74 -1.74
N ALA A 37 0.89 -16.94 -2.35
CA ALA A 37 1.59 -16.07 -3.28
C ALA A 37 2.41 -14.93 -2.66
N VAL A 38 3.49 -15.31 -2.04
CA VAL A 38 4.70 -14.48 -2.07
C VAL A 38 5.28 -14.60 -3.48
N ARG A 39 5.24 -13.54 -4.23
CA ARG A 39 5.93 -13.45 -5.53
C ARG A 39 6.90 -12.30 -5.50
N SER A 40 8.07 -12.65 -5.88
CA SER A 40 9.21 -11.93 -6.42
C SER A 40 10.34 -11.65 -5.44
N SER A 41 11.54 -11.74 -6.00
CA SER A 41 12.84 -11.52 -5.36
C SER A 41 13.08 -10.09 -4.83
N ALA A 42 12.19 -9.14 -5.11
CA ALA A 42 12.27 -7.76 -4.63
C ALA A 42 11.80 -7.61 -3.18
N TYR A 43 11.05 -8.57 -2.65
CA TYR A 43 10.44 -8.46 -1.33
C TYR A 43 11.24 -9.25 -0.30
N ALA A 44 11.66 -8.57 0.76
CA ALA A 44 12.02 -9.21 2.01
C ALA A 44 10.85 -9.04 2.97
N PHE A 45 10.39 -10.13 3.55
CA PHE A 45 9.35 -10.07 4.56
C PHE A 45 9.99 -9.99 5.93
N ALA A 46 9.49 -9.11 6.79
CA ALA A 46 9.88 -9.11 8.19
C ALA A 46 9.39 -10.42 8.83
N GLU A 47 10.32 -11.23 9.29
CA GLU A 47 9.98 -12.43 10.06
C GLU A 47 9.61 -12.03 11.50
N GLY A 48 8.47 -12.48 11.96
CA GLY A 48 8.26 -12.78 13.37
C GLY A 48 7.56 -11.77 14.26
N GLN A 49 7.19 -10.58 13.85
CA GLN A 49 6.67 -9.57 14.80
C GLN A 49 5.26 -9.05 14.52
N GLY A 50 4.38 -9.77 14.02
CA GLY A 50 3.00 -9.29 13.77
C GLY A 50 2.15 -10.26 12.99
N GLY A 51 2.60 -11.48 12.88
CA GLY A 51 1.92 -12.52 12.11
C GLY A 51 2.40 -12.59 10.66
N ALA A 52 1.69 -13.38 9.84
CA ALA A 52 2.10 -13.65 8.47
C ALA A 52 2.17 -12.38 7.62
N SER A 53 3.21 -12.28 6.80
CA SER A 53 3.34 -11.25 5.76
C SER A 53 2.68 -11.70 4.45
N GLY A 54 2.25 -10.75 3.65
CA GLY A 54 1.64 -11.02 2.37
C GLY A 54 1.40 -9.76 1.55
N SER A 55 1.21 -9.98 0.26
CA SER A 55 0.90 -8.92 -0.70
C SER A 55 -0.05 -9.45 -1.76
N PHE A 56 -0.95 -8.61 -2.23
CA PHE A 56 -1.77 -8.86 -3.41
C PHE A 56 -2.14 -7.53 -4.08
N SER A 57 -2.60 -7.60 -5.30
CA SER A 57 -3.04 -6.43 -6.06
C SER A 57 -4.50 -6.50 -6.44
N VAL A 58 -5.08 -5.34 -6.64
CA VAL A 58 -6.42 -5.09 -7.20
C VAL A 58 -6.32 -4.02 -8.27
N GLY A 59 -7.36 -3.89 -9.09
CA GLY A 59 -7.41 -2.91 -10.17
C GLY A 59 -7.32 -3.53 -11.56
N ALA A 60 -6.93 -2.76 -12.55
CA ALA A 60 -6.88 -3.15 -13.95
C ALA A 60 -5.46 -3.16 -14.49
N MET A 61 -4.95 -4.34 -14.81
CA MET A 61 -3.67 -4.46 -15.52
C MET A 61 -3.80 -3.84 -16.91
N PRO A 62 -2.87 -2.96 -17.31
CA PRO A 62 -2.86 -2.39 -18.64
C PRO A 62 -2.52 -3.45 -19.70
N GLY A 63 -3.11 -3.31 -20.87
CA GLY A 63 -2.85 -4.16 -22.04
C GLY A 63 -3.94 -5.21 -22.29
N ASP A 64 -4.22 -5.40 -23.59
CA ASP A 64 -5.18 -6.39 -24.04
C ASP A 64 -4.69 -7.82 -23.73
N GLY A 65 -5.57 -8.63 -23.15
CA GLY A 65 -5.26 -10.02 -22.81
C GLY A 65 -4.46 -10.24 -21.52
N CYS A 66 -4.12 -9.19 -20.77
CA CYS A 66 -3.49 -9.34 -19.47
C CYS A 66 -4.45 -9.96 -18.44
N ALA A 67 -3.94 -10.93 -17.68
CA ALA A 67 -4.71 -11.53 -16.60
C ALA A 67 -4.98 -10.49 -15.50
N GLN A 68 -6.24 -10.23 -15.21
CA GLN A 68 -6.64 -9.29 -14.19
C GLN A 68 -6.32 -9.82 -12.78
N PRO A 69 -6.03 -8.94 -11.82
CA PRO A 69 -5.75 -9.35 -10.44
C PRO A 69 -6.90 -10.15 -9.83
N LYS A 70 -6.58 -11.31 -9.27
CA LYS A 70 -7.58 -12.15 -8.56
C LYS A 70 -8.20 -11.44 -7.36
N GLY A 71 -7.51 -10.44 -6.81
CA GLY A 71 -8.03 -9.61 -5.72
C GLY A 71 -9.35 -8.94 -6.04
N ASN A 72 -9.58 -8.56 -7.31
CA ASN A 72 -10.85 -7.95 -7.75
C ASN A 72 -12.06 -8.87 -7.51
N THR A 73 -11.92 -10.15 -7.82
CA THR A 73 -12.99 -11.14 -7.64
C THR A 73 -13.11 -11.61 -6.19
N LEU A 74 -11.98 -11.75 -5.50
CA LEU A 74 -11.96 -12.24 -4.13
C LEU A 74 -12.42 -11.18 -3.11
N PHE A 75 -12.19 -9.91 -3.40
CA PHE A 75 -12.41 -8.80 -2.48
C PHE A 75 -13.02 -7.58 -3.19
N PRO A 76 -14.22 -7.69 -3.79
CA PRO A 76 -14.81 -6.59 -4.57
C PRO A 76 -15.08 -5.34 -3.73
N GLU A 77 -15.56 -5.49 -2.51
CA GLU A 77 -15.82 -4.36 -1.60
C GLU A 77 -14.53 -3.64 -1.19
N LEU A 78 -13.48 -4.41 -0.94
CA LEU A 78 -12.16 -3.83 -0.66
C LEU A 78 -11.62 -3.07 -1.86
N THR A 79 -11.74 -3.64 -3.06
CA THR A 79 -11.29 -3.00 -4.29
C THR A 79 -11.96 -1.64 -4.45
N LYS A 80 -13.28 -1.58 -4.28
CA LYS A 80 -14.04 -0.34 -4.34
C LYS A 80 -13.57 0.66 -3.27
N ALA A 81 -13.52 0.23 -2.01
CA ALA A 81 -13.12 1.09 -0.90
C ALA A 81 -11.68 1.63 -1.05
N ALA A 82 -10.77 0.82 -1.58
CA ALA A 82 -9.39 1.25 -1.78
C ALA A 82 -9.24 2.31 -2.88
N PHE A 83 -10.01 2.24 -3.96
CA PHE A 83 -10.04 3.31 -4.98
C PHE A 83 -10.74 4.57 -4.47
N GLU A 84 -11.82 4.43 -3.71
CA GLU A 84 -12.47 5.57 -3.05
C GLU A 84 -11.53 6.28 -2.06
N LEU A 85 -10.70 5.51 -1.36
CA LEU A 85 -9.68 6.05 -0.46
C LEU A 85 -8.62 6.85 -1.22
N GLU A 86 -8.17 6.42 -2.39
CA GLU A 86 -7.24 7.20 -3.21
C GLU A 86 -7.78 8.60 -3.51
N ILE A 87 -9.04 8.66 -3.94
CA ILE A 87 -9.71 9.93 -4.25
C ILE A 87 -9.80 10.83 -3.01
N ALA A 88 -10.09 10.24 -1.85
CA ALA A 88 -10.17 10.98 -0.59
C ALA A 88 -8.80 11.50 -0.13
N LEU A 89 -7.74 10.68 -0.29
CA LEU A 89 -6.38 11.04 0.09
C LEU A 89 -5.76 12.12 -0.82
N CYS A 90 -6.09 12.06 -2.12
CA CYS A 90 -5.46 12.90 -3.12
C CYS A 90 -6.47 13.29 -4.23
N PRO A 91 -7.44 14.18 -3.93
CA PRO A 91 -8.57 14.45 -4.81
C PRO A 91 -8.21 15.10 -6.16
N HIS A 92 -7.02 15.63 -6.28
CA HIS A 92 -6.54 16.28 -7.52
C HIS A 92 -5.65 15.37 -8.38
N ARG A 93 -5.40 14.15 -7.90
CA ARG A 93 -4.60 13.15 -8.61
C ARG A 93 -5.46 12.43 -9.64
N GLU A 94 -4.89 12.12 -10.80
CA GLU A 94 -5.50 11.18 -11.74
C GLU A 94 -5.58 9.80 -11.07
N PRO A 95 -6.75 9.15 -11.07
CA PRO A 95 -6.92 7.83 -10.44
C PRO A 95 -5.95 6.80 -11.02
N SER A 96 -5.35 6.03 -10.14
CA SER A 96 -4.47 4.93 -10.51
C SER A 96 -5.25 3.75 -11.09
N SER A 97 -4.60 2.95 -11.91
CA SER A 97 -5.20 1.72 -12.45
C SER A 97 -5.04 0.52 -11.51
N MET A 98 -4.04 0.53 -10.65
CA MET A 98 -3.65 -0.58 -9.80
C MET A 98 -3.41 -0.15 -8.36
N ILE A 99 -3.66 -1.09 -7.44
CA ILE A 99 -3.31 -0.93 -6.02
C ILE A 99 -2.59 -2.19 -5.55
N ALA A 100 -1.42 -2.03 -4.94
CA ALA A 100 -0.78 -3.09 -4.16
C ALA A 100 -1.18 -2.95 -2.68
N ILE A 101 -1.68 -4.03 -2.10
CA ILE A 101 -2.08 -4.11 -0.69
C ILE A 101 -1.14 -5.07 0.01
N ASN A 102 -0.38 -4.56 0.98
CA ASN A 102 0.66 -5.29 1.65
C ASN A 102 0.37 -5.37 3.15
N ARG A 103 0.68 -6.53 3.76
CA ARG A 103 0.69 -6.73 5.20
C ARG A 103 2.05 -7.21 5.65
N ASN A 104 2.64 -6.55 6.64
CA ASN A 104 3.93 -6.88 7.25
C ASN A 104 5.05 -7.11 6.22
N ALA A 105 5.00 -6.38 5.09
CA ALA A 105 6.01 -6.45 4.05
C ALA A 105 7.07 -5.38 4.28
N GLN A 106 8.33 -5.81 4.29
CA GLN A 106 9.50 -4.94 4.34
C GLN A 106 10.21 -5.04 2.99
N PHE A 107 10.16 -3.99 2.21
CA PHE A 107 10.79 -3.94 0.89
C PHE A 107 12.25 -3.54 0.99
N ARG A 108 13.10 -4.23 0.23
CA ARG A 108 14.51 -3.88 0.05
C ARG A 108 14.66 -2.67 -0.88
N PRO A 109 15.82 -1.98 -0.85
CA PRO A 109 16.08 -0.90 -1.79
C PRO A 109 15.93 -1.33 -3.25
N HIS A 110 15.01 -0.69 -3.99
CA HIS A 110 14.69 -0.98 -5.39
C HIS A 110 14.08 0.26 -6.07
N THR A 111 13.99 0.23 -7.35
CA THR A 111 13.05 1.01 -8.16
C THR A 111 12.02 0.06 -8.74
N ASP A 112 10.82 0.53 -8.98
CA ASP A 112 9.79 -0.29 -9.59
C ASP A 112 10.19 -0.67 -11.02
N SER A 113 9.81 -1.87 -11.45
CA SER A 113 10.07 -2.35 -12.79
C SER A 113 8.82 -2.31 -13.66
N GLY A 114 8.98 -2.01 -14.90
CA GLY A 114 7.91 -1.90 -15.87
C GLY A 114 7.90 -0.50 -16.45
N ALA A 115 8.65 -0.26 -17.49
CA ALA A 115 8.63 1.01 -18.21
C ALA A 115 7.50 0.97 -19.23
N GLY A 116 6.55 1.86 -19.13
CA GLY A 116 5.48 2.02 -20.10
C GLY A 116 5.01 3.47 -20.21
N ALA A 117 4.42 3.81 -21.34
CA ALA A 117 3.71 5.07 -21.47
C ALA A 117 2.53 5.10 -20.49
N GLY A 118 2.33 6.21 -19.82
CA GLY A 118 1.21 6.39 -18.87
C GLY A 118 1.52 6.08 -17.42
N GLN A 119 2.77 5.77 -17.07
CA GLN A 119 3.16 5.63 -15.68
C GLN A 119 3.08 6.97 -14.94
N SER A 120 2.40 6.96 -13.81
CA SER A 120 2.27 8.11 -12.91
C SER A 120 3.17 7.95 -11.69
N THR A 121 3.27 9.00 -10.89
CA THR A 121 3.79 8.89 -9.52
C THR A 121 2.96 7.89 -8.73
N SER A 122 3.61 7.16 -7.83
CA SER A 122 2.92 6.27 -6.88
C SER A 122 2.42 7.08 -5.69
N LEU A 123 1.25 6.71 -5.17
CA LEU A 123 0.74 7.21 -3.88
C LEU A 123 0.85 6.08 -2.87
N ILE A 124 1.32 6.34 -1.67
CA ILE A 124 1.42 5.35 -0.60
C ILE A 124 0.84 5.87 0.71
N VAL A 125 0.24 4.98 1.48
CA VAL A 125 -0.11 5.22 2.89
C VAL A 125 0.18 3.97 3.71
N GLY A 126 0.67 4.16 4.92
CA GLY A 126 0.85 3.10 5.92
C GLY A 126 -0.29 3.11 6.93
N LEU A 127 -0.79 1.94 7.30
CA LEU A 127 -1.90 1.76 8.23
C LEU A 127 -1.54 0.69 9.26
N GLY A 128 -2.09 0.78 10.45
CA GLY A 128 -1.94 -0.21 11.50
C GLY A 128 -1.17 0.27 12.73
N THR A 129 -1.00 -0.63 13.68
CA THR A 129 -0.32 -0.36 14.96
C THR A 129 1.12 -0.85 14.90
N TYR A 130 2.00 -0.03 14.32
CA TYR A 130 3.42 -0.35 14.19
C TYR A 130 4.29 0.84 14.56
N VAL A 131 5.55 0.57 14.84
CA VAL A 131 6.62 1.56 15.11
C VAL A 131 7.75 1.29 14.14
N GLY A 132 8.36 2.35 13.61
CA GLY A 132 9.29 2.24 12.49
C GLY A 132 8.55 2.11 11.16
N GLY A 133 9.15 1.46 10.17
CA GLY A 133 8.51 1.16 8.90
C GLY A 133 8.29 2.36 7.97
N GLU A 134 9.06 3.41 8.19
CA GLU A 134 9.10 4.58 7.32
C GLU A 134 9.47 4.16 5.90
N LEU A 135 8.98 4.92 4.93
CA LEU A 135 9.45 4.83 3.57
C LEU A 135 10.71 5.70 3.41
N VAL A 136 11.77 5.12 2.89
CA VAL A 136 12.92 5.90 2.42
C VAL A 136 12.80 6.06 0.92
N VAL A 137 12.87 7.29 0.44
CA VAL A 137 12.91 7.63 -0.98
C VAL A 137 14.21 8.36 -1.24
N GLU A 138 15.06 7.79 -2.10
CA GLU A 138 16.45 8.19 -2.31
C GLU A 138 17.24 8.11 -0.98
N SER A 139 17.38 9.21 -0.27
CA SER A 139 18.02 9.26 1.04
C SER A 139 17.15 9.89 2.12
N GLU A 140 15.90 10.25 1.78
CA GLU A 140 14.99 10.90 2.70
C GLU A 140 14.05 9.91 3.35
N THR A 141 13.98 9.91 4.66
CA THR A 141 13.05 9.10 5.45
C THR A 141 11.71 9.83 5.58
N LYS A 142 10.64 9.15 5.20
CA LYS A 142 9.26 9.67 5.20
C LYS A 142 8.38 8.82 6.11
N ASP A 143 7.77 9.45 7.11
CA ASP A 143 6.71 8.81 7.89
C ASP A 143 5.43 8.78 7.06
N ILE A 144 4.98 7.55 6.75
CA ILE A 144 3.76 7.30 5.96
C ILE A 144 2.62 6.73 6.81
N ARG A 145 2.81 6.58 8.12
CA ARG A 145 1.78 6.03 9.00
C ARG A 145 0.63 7.02 9.14
N TYR A 146 -0.52 6.66 8.57
CA TYR A 146 -1.70 7.50 8.43
C TYR A 146 -1.47 8.83 7.69
N LYS A 147 -0.40 8.89 6.88
CA LYS A 147 -0.04 10.04 6.05
C LYS A 147 0.19 9.57 4.63
N ALA A 148 -0.55 10.12 3.69
CA ALA A 148 -0.35 9.84 2.28
C ALA A 148 0.89 10.56 1.75
N LEU A 149 1.64 9.89 0.88
CA LEU A 149 2.84 10.43 0.23
C LEU A 149 2.85 10.04 -1.24
N GLU A 150 3.08 11.01 -2.12
CA GLU A 150 3.42 10.75 -3.51
C GLU A 150 4.93 10.67 -3.72
N PHE A 151 5.38 9.73 -4.54
CA PHE A 151 6.77 9.57 -4.94
C PHE A 151 6.87 8.90 -6.31
N ASN A 152 7.98 9.08 -7.00
CA ASN A 152 8.19 8.44 -8.29
C ASN A 152 8.92 7.11 -8.12
N GLY A 153 8.18 6.05 -7.83
CA GLY A 153 8.73 4.71 -7.64
C GLY A 153 9.51 4.15 -8.84
N TRP A 154 9.26 4.65 -10.05
CA TRP A 154 9.93 4.22 -11.28
C TRP A 154 11.37 4.74 -11.42
N THR A 155 11.64 5.91 -10.86
CA THR A 155 12.94 6.58 -10.99
C THR A 155 13.67 6.73 -9.67
N GLU A 156 12.93 6.85 -8.55
CA GLU A 156 13.48 7.04 -7.23
C GLU A 156 13.67 5.71 -6.51
N ARG A 157 14.89 5.45 -6.05
CA ARG A 157 15.18 4.27 -5.26
C ARG A 157 14.53 4.38 -3.89
N HIS A 158 13.75 3.37 -3.54
CA HIS A 158 12.97 3.40 -2.31
C HIS A 158 12.96 2.04 -1.58
N TRP A 159 12.70 2.09 -0.28
CA TRP A 159 12.63 0.90 0.57
C TRP A 159 11.89 1.17 1.87
N THR A 160 11.56 0.11 2.60
CA THR A 160 10.89 0.17 3.90
C THR A 160 11.91 -0.03 5.02
N MET A 161 11.94 0.88 5.99
CA MET A 161 12.72 0.70 7.21
C MET A 161 12.17 -0.46 8.06
N PRO A 162 13.00 -1.08 8.89
CA PRO A 162 12.53 -2.08 9.86
C PRO A 162 11.40 -1.54 10.73
N PHE A 163 10.47 -2.42 11.12
CA PHE A 163 9.33 -2.06 11.95
C PHE A 163 8.96 -3.19 12.92
N GLU A 164 8.23 -2.82 13.96
CA GLU A 164 7.61 -3.72 14.93
C GLU A 164 6.10 -3.48 14.94
N GLY A 165 5.32 -4.54 15.11
CA GLY A 165 3.85 -4.50 15.12
C GLY A 165 3.21 -4.89 13.80
N GLU A 166 1.90 -4.64 13.67
CA GLU A 166 1.14 -4.97 12.47
C GLU A 166 1.08 -3.76 11.54
N ARG A 167 1.70 -3.89 10.38
CA ARG A 167 1.81 -2.85 9.36
C ARG A 167 1.10 -3.26 8.08
N PHE A 168 0.28 -2.38 7.58
CA PHE A 168 -0.27 -2.44 6.22
C PHE A 168 0.27 -1.27 5.41
N SER A 169 0.45 -1.47 4.12
CA SER A 169 0.65 -0.38 3.18
C SER A 169 -0.19 -0.58 1.94
N LEU A 170 -0.79 0.50 1.47
CA LEU A 170 -1.47 0.58 0.20
C LEU A 170 -0.64 1.45 -0.71
N VAL A 171 -0.41 0.96 -1.92
CA VAL A 171 0.35 1.68 -2.95
C VAL A 171 -0.49 1.73 -4.22
N TRP A 172 -0.87 2.92 -4.64
CA TRP A 172 -1.61 3.18 -5.88
C TRP A 172 -0.63 3.58 -6.98
N PHE A 173 -0.79 3.00 -8.15
CA PHE A 173 0.11 3.22 -9.31
C PHE A 173 -0.59 2.89 -10.64
N THR A 174 -0.04 3.41 -11.72
CA THR A 174 -0.45 3.13 -13.11
C THR A 174 0.73 2.67 -13.91
#